data_2e7cd8677b813d0ccd3e47738e39dbf7
#
_entry.id   2e7cd8677b813d0ccd3e47738e39dbf7
#
_cell.length_a   1.000
_cell.length_b   1.000
_cell.length_c   1.000
_cell.angle_alpha   90.00
_cell.angle_beta   90.00
_cell.angle_gamma   90.00
#
_symmetry.space_group_name_H-M   'P 1'
#
loop_
_entity.id
_entity.type
_entity.pdbx_description
1 polymer ?
#
loop_
_entity_poly.entity_id
_entity_poly.type
_entity_poly.pdbx_seq_one_letter_code
_entity_poly.pdbx_strand_id
1 'polypeptide(L)'
;MANSLTAIFTSLLALPDLDRNRIAELLQRNDKKPMQTTSLRLRPGTRQLIDELSGKIGISQSELLNMVIEGSFRDIFLPFSNTAISVIDRFELLMQSHELSPTDIAELLSSWNVRVSVLQDRERTMDYLSTPLLQALADWFFVSPGWLLGSNVPPVDTGSASHQWPQTEETFREVIIPSAENKNDSIIFWKTENTTEDKEQERNGILIKKKISSSQLTYFPVLSIITHTLSTEQECWKERLLREHAATGTIRPVTLGAGLATALAHGTTLPVLIFRQL
;
A
#
# COMPACT_ATOMS: atom_id res chain seq x y z
N MET A 1 -21.86 19.67 -18.07
CA MET A 1 -21.61 19.62 -16.61
C MET A 1 -21.29 18.16 -16.28
N ALA A 2 -20.08 17.88 -15.86
CA ALA A 2 -19.73 16.54 -15.41
C ALA A 2 -20.39 16.33 -14.04
N ASN A 3 -21.40 15.49 -13.96
CA ASN A 3 -21.94 15.08 -12.67
C ASN A 3 -20.85 14.33 -11.93
N SER A 4 -20.34 14.90 -10.84
CA SER A 4 -19.43 14.22 -9.94
C SER A 4 -20.10 12.94 -9.43
N LEU A 5 -19.35 11.84 -9.34
CA LEU A 5 -19.83 10.60 -8.71
C LEU A 5 -20.48 10.90 -7.35
N THR A 6 -19.86 11.79 -6.57
CA THR A 6 -20.39 12.26 -5.28
C THR A 6 -21.79 12.87 -5.43
N ALA A 7 -22.06 13.67 -6.46
CA ALA A 7 -23.37 14.28 -6.69
C ALA A 7 -24.44 13.23 -7.07
N ILE A 8 -24.08 12.26 -7.90
CA ILE A 8 -24.97 11.15 -8.27
C ILE A 8 -25.32 10.32 -7.02
N PHE A 9 -24.32 9.97 -6.22
CA PHE A 9 -24.51 9.17 -5.01
C PHE A 9 -25.27 9.91 -3.91
N THR A 10 -25.03 11.21 -3.74
CA THR A 10 -25.82 12.04 -2.82
C THR A 10 -27.29 12.06 -3.25
N SER A 11 -27.55 12.16 -4.54
CA SER A 11 -28.92 12.12 -5.08
C SER A 11 -29.58 10.75 -4.87
N LEU A 12 -28.83 9.65 -5.04
CA LEU A 12 -29.33 8.29 -4.79
C LEU A 12 -29.66 8.07 -3.30
N LEU A 13 -28.81 8.55 -2.39
CA LEU A 13 -29.01 8.44 -0.94
C LEU A 13 -30.20 9.31 -0.45
N ALA A 14 -30.56 10.35 -1.19
CA ALA A 14 -31.68 11.23 -0.89
C ALA A 14 -33.03 10.71 -1.41
N LEU A 15 -33.08 9.58 -2.12
CA LEU A 15 -34.34 8.98 -2.57
C LEU A 15 -35.17 8.49 -1.39
N PRO A 16 -36.44 8.95 -1.26
CA PRO A 16 -37.27 8.63 -0.07
C PRO A 16 -37.66 7.15 0.00
N ASP A 17 -37.72 6.45 -1.11
CA ASP A 17 -38.15 5.04 -1.21
C ASP A 17 -36.99 4.06 -1.28
N LEU A 18 -35.75 4.49 -0.98
CA LEU A 18 -34.58 3.65 -1.06
C LEU A 18 -34.53 2.68 0.13
N ASP A 19 -34.88 1.43 -0.09
CA ASP A 19 -34.75 0.36 0.91
C ASP A 19 -33.28 -0.06 1.05
N ARG A 20 -32.60 0.58 2.02
CA ARG A 20 -31.19 0.34 2.33
C ARG A 20 -30.93 -1.08 2.82
N ASN A 21 -31.88 -1.69 3.53
CA ASN A 21 -31.74 -3.06 4.03
C ASN A 21 -31.74 -4.05 2.88
N ARG A 22 -32.66 -3.85 1.92
CA ARG A 22 -32.71 -4.67 0.72
C ARG A 22 -31.46 -4.53 -0.16
N ILE A 23 -30.91 -3.32 -0.26
CA ILE A 23 -29.64 -3.12 -0.99
C ILE A 23 -28.49 -3.83 -0.29
N ALA A 24 -28.39 -3.71 1.04
CA ALA A 24 -27.41 -4.41 1.84
C ALA A 24 -27.50 -5.94 1.67
N GLU A 25 -28.71 -6.49 1.71
CA GLU A 25 -28.95 -7.92 1.45
C GLU A 25 -28.49 -8.34 0.04
N LEU A 26 -28.78 -7.54 -0.99
CA LEU A 26 -28.36 -7.82 -2.35
C LEU A 26 -26.84 -7.78 -2.54
N LEU A 27 -26.16 -6.85 -1.87
CA LEU A 27 -24.70 -6.73 -1.93
C LEU A 27 -23.97 -7.81 -1.11
N GLN A 28 -24.62 -8.38 -0.08
CA GLN A 28 -24.08 -9.46 0.73
C GLN A 28 -24.37 -10.86 0.13
N ARG A 29 -25.29 -10.92 -0.83
CA ARG A 29 -25.69 -12.19 -1.46
C ARG A 29 -24.55 -12.77 -2.29
N ASN A 30 -23.97 -13.83 -1.81
CA ASN A 30 -23.02 -14.66 -2.58
C ASN A 30 -23.80 -15.66 -3.45
N ASP A 31 -24.50 -15.12 -4.46
CA ASP A 31 -25.36 -15.95 -5.32
C ASP A 31 -24.50 -16.82 -6.24
N LYS A 32 -24.58 -18.13 -6.07
CA LYS A 32 -24.03 -19.13 -6.99
C LYS A 32 -24.75 -19.17 -8.37
N LYS A 33 -25.57 -18.17 -8.66
CA LYS A 33 -26.29 -18.08 -9.94
C LYS A 33 -25.32 -17.71 -11.05
N PRO A 34 -25.52 -18.25 -12.27
CA PRO A 34 -24.68 -17.87 -13.42
C PRO A 34 -24.79 -16.37 -13.68
N MET A 35 -23.64 -15.73 -13.97
CA MET A 35 -23.58 -14.31 -14.32
C MET A 35 -24.52 -14.00 -15.49
N GLN A 36 -25.32 -12.96 -15.37
CA GLN A 36 -26.18 -12.48 -16.44
C GLN A 36 -25.42 -11.50 -17.33
N THR A 37 -25.55 -11.67 -18.64
CA THR A 37 -24.88 -10.80 -19.60
C THR A 37 -25.60 -9.44 -19.66
N THR A 38 -24.85 -8.37 -19.44
CA THR A 38 -25.32 -6.98 -19.60
C THR A 38 -24.47 -6.27 -20.63
N SER A 39 -25.09 -5.54 -21.58
CA SER A 39 -24.38 -4.74 -22.57
C SER A 39 -24.13 -3.34 -22.03
N LEU A 40 -22.87 -2.90 -21.99
CA LEU A 40 -22.46 -1.58 -21.55
C LEU A 40 -21.76 -0.82 -22.68
N ARG A 41 -22.17 0.44 -22.91
CA ARG A 41 -21.50 1.35 -23.85
C ARG A 41 -20.54 2.26 -23.07
N LEU A 42 -19.25 2.12 -23.32
CA LEU A 42 -18.20 2.91 -22.70
C LEU A 42 -17.68 3.98 -23.64
N ARG A 43 -17.23 5.10 -23.09
CA ARG A 43 -16.47 6.11 -23.84
C ARG A 43 -15.13 5.51 -24.27
N PRO A 44 -14.57 5.91 -25.43
CA PRO A 44 -13.33 5.31 -25.95
C PRO A 44 -12.17 5.32 -24.95
N GLY A 45 -11.91 6.43 -24.27
CA GLY A 45 -10.84 6.53 -23.27
C GLY A 45 -11.09 5.64 -22.04
N THR A 46 -12.34 5.50 -21.58
CA THR A 46 -12.68 4.59 -20.48
C THR A 46 -12.47 3.13 -20.88
N ARG A 47 -12.82 2.78 -22.12
CA ARG A 47 -12.61 1.44 -22.65
C ARG A 47 -11.11 1.10 -22.70
N GLN A 48 -10.30 2.02 -23.25
CA GLN A 48 -8.85 1.83 -23.31
C GLN A 48 -8.22 1.66 -21.91
N LEU A 49 -8.65 2.47 -20.94
CA LEU A 49 -8.20 2.34 -19.56
C LEU A 49 -8.54 0.97 -18.97
N ILE A 50 -9.75 0.46 -19.20
CA ILE A 50 -10.17 -0.86 -18.73
C ILE A 50 -9.36 -1.97 -19.40
N ASP A 51 -9.11 -1.85 -20.70
CA ASP A 51 -8.27 -2.80 -21.46
C ASP A 51 -6.85 -2.85 -20.87
N GLU A 52 -6.24 -1.70 -20.61
CA GLU A 52 -4.89 -1.62 -20.05
C GLU A 52 -4.82 -2.17 -18.62
N LEU A 53 -5.77 -1.78 -17.76
CA LEU A 53 -5.79 -2.23 -16.37
C LEU A 53 -6.08 -3.73 -16.25
N SER A 54 -7.07 -4.24 -16.98
CA SER A 54 -7.40 -5.66 -16.98
C SER A 54 -6.22 -6.51 -17.47
N GLY A 55 -5.51 -6.04 -18.50
CA GLY A 55 -4.30 -6.69 -19.01
C GLY A 55 -3.15 -6.71 -18.00
N LYS A 56 -2.95 -5.61 -17.24
CA LYS A 56 -1.91 -5.51 -16.21
C LYS A 56 -2.19 -6.38 -14.99
N ILE A 57 -3.47 -6.50 -14.60
CA ILE A 57 -3.88 -7.27 -13.42
C ILE A 57 -4.08 -8.76 -13.78
N GLY A 58 -4.27 -9.09 -15.06
CA GLY A 58 -4.49 -10.46 -15.52
C GLY A 58 -5.91 -10.97 -15.32
N ILE A 59 -6.92 -10.07 -15.23
CA ILE A 59 -8.35 -10.40 -15.09
C ILE A 59 -9.13 -9.98 -16.32
N SER A 60 -10.35 -10.50 -16.50
CA SER A 60 -11.21 -10.08 -17.61
C SER A 60 -11.74 -8.65 -17.40
N GLN A 61 -12.04 -7.93 -18.50
CA GLN A 61 -12.66 -6.60 -18.43
C GLN A 61 -14.00 -6.62 -17.67
N SER A 62 -14.80 -7.65 -17.85
CA SER A 62 -16.06 -7.84 -17.14
C SER A 62 -15.86 -8.00 -15.64
N GLU A 63 -14.85 -8.72 -15.23
CA GLU A 63 -14.48 -8.92 -13.83
C GLU A 63 -13.98 -7.63 -13.19
N LEU A 64 -13.10 -6.89 -13.87
CA LEU A 64 -12.66 -5.57 -13.42
C LEU A 64 -13.83 -4.60 -13.23
N LEU A 65 -14.76 -4.55 -14.21
CA LEU A 65 -15.94 -3.71 -14.12
C LEU A 65 -16.86 -4.09 -12.96
N ASN A 66 -17.09 -5.39 -12.76
CA ASN A 66 -17.90 -5.87 -11.64
C ASN A 66 -17.25 -5.48 -10.29
N MET A 67 -15.94 -5.68 -10.14
CA MET A 67 -15.21 -5.29 -8.93
C MET A 67 -15.34 -3.79 -8.63
N VAL A 68 -15.19 -2.93 -9.66
CA VAL A 68 -15.30 -1.47 -9.50
C VAL A 68 -16.74 -1.06 -9.15
N ILE A 69 -17.73 -1.65 -9.79
CA ILE A 69 -19.16 -1.34 -9.56
C ILE A 69 -19.57 -1.82 -8.15
N GLU A 70 -19.26 -3.07 -7.80
CA GLU A 70 -19.59 -3.63 -6.48
C GLU A 70 -18.85 -2.87 -5.36
N GLY A 71 -17.56 -2.57 -5.54
CA GLY A 71 -16.79 -1.78 -4.59
C GLY A 71 -17.45 -0.42 -4.35
N SER A 72 -17.81 0.30 -5.43
CA SER A 72 -18.48 1.59 -5.32
C SER A 72 -19.83 1.52 -4.60
N PHE A 73 -20.62 0.50 -4.85
CA PHE A 73 -21.90 0.34 -4.14
C PHE A 73 -21.70 -0.04 -2.68
N ARG A 74 -20.74 -0.91 -2.35
CA ARG A 74 -20.40 -1.27 -0.98
C ARG A 74 -19.96 -0.06 -0.18
N ASP A 75 -19.08 0.78 -0.73
CA ASP A 75 -18.60 2.01 -0.08
C ASP A 75 -19.73 2.98 0.28
N ILE A 76 -20.80 3.02 -0.54
CA ILE A 76 -21.90 3.94 -0.35
C ILE A 76 -22.97 3.41 0.60
N PHE A 77 -23.36 2.15 0.42
CA PHE A 77 -24.53 1.58 1.11
C PHE A 77 -24.17 0.78 2.37
N LEU A 78 -22.92 0.35 2.51
CA LEU A 78 -22.43 -0.45 3.64
C LEU A 78 -21.17 0.14 4.28
N PRO A 79 -21.18 1.41 4.70
CA PRO A 79 -19.96 2.08 5.18
C PRO A 79 -19.32 1.37 6.38
N PHE A 80 -20.09 0.80 7.29
CA PHE A 80 -19.55 0.05 8.45
C PHE A 80 -19.04 -1.34 8.08
N SER A 81 -19.75 -2.05 7.21
CA SER A 81 -19.30 -3.34 6.68
C SER A 81 -18.03 -3.18 5.85
N ASN A 82 -17.94 -2.09 5.08
CA ASN A 82 -16.76 -1.77 4.28
C ASN A 82 -15.53 -1.45 5.14
N THR A 83 -15.70 -0.81 6.29
CA THR A 83 -14.58 -0.56 7.19
C THR A 83 -13.99 -1.88 7.69
N ALA A 84 -14.82 -2.83 8.10
CA ALA A 84 -14.37 -4.15 8.56
C ALA A 84 -13.76 -4.98 7.41
N ILE A 85 -14.39 -5.00 6.23
CA ILE A 85 -13.87 -5.66 5.03
C ILE A 85 -12.55 -4.97 4.61
N SER A 86 -12.48 -3.66 4.68
CA SER A 86 -11.26 -2.90 4.38
C SER A 86 -10.10 -3.26 5.32
N VAL A 87 -10.36 -3.53 6.60
CA VAL A 87 -9.32 -3.95 7.57
C VAL A 87 -8.73 -5.29 7.18
N ILE A 88 -9.57 -6.29 6.92
CA ILE A 88 -9.08 -7.63 6.54
C ILE A 88 -8.40 -7.61 5.17
N ASP A 89 -8.93 -6.87 4.18
CA ASP A 89 -8.31 -6.72 2.86
C ASP A 89 -6.92 -6.09 2.95
N ARG A 90 -6.76 -5.08 3.79
CA ARG A 90 -5.47 -4.39 4.00
C ARG A 90 -4.48 -5.26 4.77
N PHE A 91 -4.96 -6.02 5.74
CA PHE A 91 -4.15 -7.03 6.42
C PHE A 91 -3.65 -8.09 5.42
N GLU A 92 -4.55 -8.67 4.61
CA GLU A 92 -4.19 -9.65 3.58
C GLU A 92 -3.22 -9.05 2.55
N LEU A 93 -3.48 -7.83 2.07
CA LEU A 93 -2.59 -7.12 1.16
C LEU A 93 -1.19 -6.92 1.76
N LEU A 94 -1.12 -6.51 3.04
CA LEU A 94 0.14 -6.32 3.72
C LEU A 94 0.93 -7.63 3.81
N MET A 95 0.29 -8.72 4.21
CA MET A 95 0.92 -10.04 4.32
C MET A 95 1.38 -10.57 2.96
N GLN A 96 0.52 -10.50 1.94
CA GLN A 96 0.84 -10.92 0.58
C GLN A 96 1.97 -10.07 -0.04
N SER A 97 1.95 -8.76 0.19
CA SER A 97 3.03 -7.87 -0.26
C SER A 97 4.38 -8.25 0.31
N HIS A 98 4.43 -8.86 1.47
CA HIS A 98 5.66 -9.33 2.11
C HIS A 98 5.93 -10.83 1.89
N GLU A 99 5.15 -11.49 1.00
CA GLU A 99 5.27 -12.94 0.66
C GLU A 99 5.19 -13.86 1.88
N LEU A 100 4.46 -13.45 2.90
CA LEU A 100 4.29 -14.26 4.09
C LEU A 100 3.25 -15.35 3.84
N SER A 101 3.65 -16.58 4.03
CA SER A 101 2.72 -17.73 4.01
C SER A 101 1.83 -17.73 5.25
N PRO A 102 0.68 -18.44 5.25
CA PRO A 102 -0.14 -18.58 6.45
C PRO A 102 0.61 -19.13 7.68
N THR A 103 1.64 -19.94 7.47
CA THR A 103 2.51 -20.41 8.55
C THR A 103 3.42 -19.33 9.09
N ASP A 104 3.97 -18.50 8.21
CA ASP A 104 4.80 -17.35 8.62
C ASP A 104 3.97 -16.32 9.38
N ILE A 105 2.74 -16.06 8.92
CA ILE A 105 1.81 -15.15 9.61
C ILE A 105 1.45 -15.69 11.00
N ALA A 106 1.16 -16.98 11.12
CA ALA A 106 0.85 -17.60 12.41
C ALA A 106 2.05 -17.52 13.37
N GLU A 107 3.28 -17.68 12.87
CA GLU A 107 4.50 -17.52 13.67
C GLU A 107 4.69 -16.06 14.08
N LEU A 108 4.55 -15.11 13.14
CA LEU A 108 4.62 -13.67 13.40
C LEU A 108 3.65 -13.23 14.48
N LEU A 109 2.43 -13.80 14.46
CA LEU A 109 1.32 -13.45 15.35
C LEU A 109 1.15 -14.43 16.52
N SER A 110 2.14 -15.25 16.79
CA SER A 110 2.09 -16.27 17.84
C SER A 110 1.80 -15.70 19.24
N SER A 111 2.36 -14.53 19.56
CA SER A 111 2.07 -13.80 20.81
C SER A 111 0.61 -13.31 20.92
N TRP A 112 -0.10 -13.20 19.81
CA TRP A 112 -1.51 -12.82 19.73
C TRP A 112 -2.45 -14.03 19.61
N ASN A 113 -1.90 -15.25 19.79
CA ASN A 113 -2.62 -16.52 19.70
C ASN A 113 -3.35 -16.76 18.35
N VAL A 114 -2.86 -16.15 17.28
CA VAL A 114 -3.34 -16.37 15.91
C VAL A 114 -2.67 -17.62 15.38
N ARG A 115 -3.49 -18.62 14.97
CA ARG A 115 -3.03 -19.90 14.44
C ARG A 115 -3.38 -20.01 12.96
N VAL A 116 -2.72 -20.92 12.24
CA VAL A 116 -3.00 -21.20 10.83
C VAL A 116 -4.49 -21.50 10.58
N SER A 117 -5.14 -22.22 11.50
CA SER A 117 -6.57 -22.54 11.38
C SER A 117 -7.49 -21.32 11.47
N VAL A 118 -7.06 -20.25 12.13
CA VAL A 118 -7.75 -18.95 12.15
C VAL A 118 -7.63 -18.28 10.80
N LEU A 119 -6.41 -18.24 10.24
CA LEU A 119 -6.10 -17.60 8.97
C LEU A 119 -6.75 -18.28 7.73
N GLN A 120 -7.22 -19.50 7.87
CA GLN A 120 -7.97 -20.20 6.82
C GLN A 120 -9.43 -19.72 6.70
N ASP A 121 -9.94 -19.04 7.72
CA ASP A 121 -11.29 -18.52 7.78
C ASP A 121 -11.24 -16.99 7.95
N ARG A 122 -11.70 -16.28 6.93
CA ARG A 122 -11.62 -14.82 6.88
C ARG A 122 -12.44 -14.13 7.98
N GLU A 123 -13.62 -14.66 8.30
CA GLU A 123 -14.47 -14.11 9.36
C GLU A 123 -13.79 -14.30 10.72
N ARG A 124 -13.24 -15.48 10.96
CA ARG A 124 -12.46 -15.75 12.17
C ARG A 124 -11.21 -14.88 12.28
N THR A 125 -10.49 -14.68 11.18
CA THR A 125 -9.32 -13.80 11.16
C THR A 125 -9.70 -12.41 11.62
N MET A 126 -10.83 -11.89 11.16
CA MET A 126 -11.34 -10.57 11.52
C MET A 126 -11.55 -10.40 13.03
N ASP A 127 -12.02 -11.43 13.74
CA ASP A 127 -12.21 -11.39 15.19
C ASP A 127 -10.90 -11.22 15.96
N TYR A 128 -9.77 -11.63 15.36
CA TYR A 128 -8.44 -11.49 15.97
C TYR A 128 -7.74 -10.17 15.62
N LEU A 129 -8.17 -9.44 14.58
CA LEU A 129 -7.57 -8.18 14.16
C LEU A 129 -7.93 -7.02 15.11
N SER A 130 -7.50 -7.15 16.35
CA SER A 130 -7.70 -6.11 17.37
C SER A 130 -6.86 -4.86 17.10
N THR A 131 -7.30 -3.71 17.61
CA THR A 131 -6.56 -2.44 17.46
C THR A 131 -5.10 -2.53 17.91
N PRO A 132 -4.75 -3.15 19.07
CA PRO A 132 -3.35 -3.29 19.46
C PRO A 132 -2.53 -4.15 18.49
N LEU A 133 -3.11 -5.22 17.93
CA LEU A 133 -2.44 -6.04 16.93
C LEU A 133 -2.17 -5.25 15.65
N LEU A 134 -3.19 -4.54 15.14
CA LEU A 134 -3.04 -3.72 13.93
C LEU A 134 -2.03 -2.59 14.13
N GLN A 135 -1.95 -2.01 15.32
CA GLN A 135 -0.92 -1.03 15.67
C GLN A 135 0.49 -1.65 15.63
N ALA A 136 0.68 -2.82 16.24
CA ALA A 136 1.96 -3.52 16.22
C ALA A 136 2.38 -3.88 14.78
N LEU A 137 1.44 -4.34 13.95
CA LEU A 137 1.71 -4.62 12.54
C LEU A 137 2.11 -3.34 11.78
N ALA A 138 1.44 -2.21 12.06
CA ALA A 138 1.79 -0.94 11.45
C ALA A 138 3.25 -0.54 11.76
N ASP A 139 3.66 -0.69 13.00
CA ASP A 139 5.02 -0.40 13.45
C ASP A 139 6.05 -1.35 12.82
N TRP A 140 5.74 -2.66 12.74
CA TRP A 140 6.66 -3.66 12.18
C TRP A 140 6.88 -3.51 10.69
N PHE A 141 5.85 -3.09 9.95
CA PHE A 141 5.88 -2.98 8.49
C PHE A 141 6.01 -1.54 7.97
N PHE A 142 6.19 -0.56 8.88
CA PHE A 142 6.32 0.86 8.54
C PHE A 142 5.15 1.40 7.72
N VAL A 143 3.93 1.03 8.10
CA VAL A 143 2.70 1.51 7.46
C VAL A 143 1.87 2.36 8.42
N SER A 144 0.94 3.12 7.88
CA SER A 144 0.04 3.96 8.69
C SER A 144 -0.92 3.09 9.52
N PRO A 145 -0.97 3.26 10.86
CA PRO A 145 -1.96 2.59 11.70
C PRO A 145 -3.39 2.91 11.27
N GLY A 146 -3.65 4.17 10.91
CA GLY A 146 -4.97 4.60 10.41
C GLY A 146 -5.37 3.85 9.14
N TRP A 147 -4.42 3.60 8.24
CA TRP A 147 -4.68 2.78 7.06
C TRP A 147 -5.08 1.35 7.46
N LEU A 148 -4.32 0.65 8.28
CA LEU A 148 -4.67 -0.70 8.72
C LEU A 148 -6.00 -0.76 9.48
N LEU A 149 -6.34 0.28 10.23
CA LEU A 149 -7.61 0.41 10.94
C LEU A 149 -8.81 0.77 10.04
N GLY A 150 -8.63 0.80 8.74
CA GLY A 150 -9.72 1.05 7.78
C GLY A 150 -9.99 2.52 7.45
N SER A 151 -9.21 3.48 8.00
CA SER A 151 -9.37 4.90 7.68
C SER A 151 -8.98 5.22 6.24
N ASN A 152 -9.58 6.27 5.67
CA ASN A 152 -9.27 6.73 4.31
C ASN A 152 -7.99 7.59 4.29
N VAL A 153 -6.88 6.95 4.64
CA VAL A 153 -5.52 7.53 4.61
C VAL A 153 -4.60 6.64 3.79
N PRO A 154 -3.49 7.16 3.26
CA PRO A 154 -2.55 6.35 2.49
C PRO A 154 -1.86 5.28 3.35
N PRO A 155 -1.36 4.19 2.74
CA PRO A 155 -0.60 3.14 3.41
C PRO A 155 0.62 3.63 4.19
N VAL A 156 1.28 4.69 3.73
CA VAL A 156 2.43 5.30 4.40
C VAL A 156 2.11 6.75 4.74
N ASP A 157 2.27 7.12 6.00
CA ASP A 157 2.16 8.50 6.45
C ASP A 157 3.48 9.23 6.18
N THR A 158 3.61 9.76 4.97
CA THR A 158 4.81 10.49 4.54
C THR A 158 5.00 11.83 5.26
N GLY A 159 4.02 12.29 6.01
CA GLY A 159 4.11 13.50 6.88
C GLY A 159 4.77 13.21 8.22
N SER A 160 4.85 11.96 8.66
CA SER A 160 5.47 11.62 9.94
C SER A 160 7.00 11.74 9.89
N ALA A 161 7.60 12.08 11.03
CA ALA A 161 9.05 12.28 11.15
C ALA A 161 9.87 11.05 10.73
N SER A 162 9.36 9.84 10.94
CA SER A 162 10.01 8.58 10.58
C SER A 162 10.13 8.37 9.06
N HIS A 163 9.31 9.05 8.28
CA HIS A 163 9.29 8.96 6.82
C HIS A 163 9.89 10.20 6.13
N GLN A 164 10.42 11.14 6.90
CA GLN A 164 11.08 12.33 6.35
C GLN A 164 12.59 12.16 6.34
N TRP A 165 13.22 12.78 5.35
CA TRP A 165 14.68 12.78 5.23
C TRP A 165 15.32 13.41 6.48
N PRO A 166 16.35 12.76 7.08
CA PRO A 166 17.05 13.30 8.23
C PRO A 166 17.60 14.70 7.97
N GLN A 167 17.36 15.62 8.91
CA GLN A 167 17.73 17.03 8.74
C GLN A 167 19.17 17.33 9.19
N THR A 168 19.76 16.45 10.04
CA THR A 168 21.12 16.60 10.55
C THR A 168 21.95 15.36 10.22
N GLU A 169 23.29 15.51 10.17
CA GLU A 169 24.20 14.37 9.98
C GLU A 169 24.07 13.34 11.11
N GLU A 170 23.80 13.79 12.32
CA GLU A 170 23.59 12.91 13.46
C GLU A 170 22.37 12.01 13.26
N THR A 171 21.22 12.59 12.95
CA THR A 171 20.00 11.80 12.66
C THR A 171 20.14 10.93 11.42
N PHE A 172 20.89 11.38 10.40
CA PHE A 172 21.21 10.57 9.22
C PHE A 172 22.01 9.32 9.62
N ARG A 173 23.02 9.50 10.47
CA ARG A 173 23.83 8.40 11.00
C ARG A 173 23.01 7.44 11.85
N GLU A 174 22.15 7.94 12.72
CA GLU A 174 21.31 7.09 13.58
C GLU A 174 20.31 6.24 12.80
N VAL A 175 19.72 6.78 11.73
CA VAL A 175 18.66 6.11 10.97
C VAL A 175 19.22 5.22 9.86
N ILE A 176 20.27 5.65 9.16
CA ILE A 176 20.74 5.01 7.93
C ILE A 176 21.93 4.08 8.17
N ILE A 177 22.91 4.50 8.99
CA ILE A 177 24.15 3.73 9.18
C ILE A 177 23.91 2.33 9.74
N PRO A 178 23.02 2.09 10.72
CA PRO A 178 22.77 0.74 11.22
C PRO A 178 22.35 -0.24 10.12
N SER A 179 21.54 0.24 9.17
CA SER A 179 21.14 -0.59 8.01
C SER A 179 22.24 -0.65 6.94
N ALA A 180 23.08 0.37 6.81
CA ALA A 180 24.23 0.37 5.89
C ALA A 180 25.30 -0.64 6.31
N GLU A 181 25.56 -0.77 7.59
CA GLU A 181 26.54 -1.72 8.18
C GLU A 181 25.98 -3.15 8.25
N ASN A 182 24.66 -3.31 8.27
CA ASN A 182 24.03 -4.62 8.26
C ASN A 182 24.05 -5.24 6.87
N LYS A 183 24.89 -6.23 6.63
CA LYS A 183 25.01 -6.93 5.33
C LYS A 183 23.72 -7.59 4.83
N ASN A 184 22.74 -7.75 5.69
CA ASN A 184 21.46 -8.36 5.34
C ASN A 184 20.37 -7.33 4.94
N ASP A 185 20.62 -6.05 5.22
CA ASP A 185 19.75 -4.96 4.81
C ASP A 185 20.14 -4.45 3.42
N SER A 186 19.24 -3.76 2.77
CA SER A 186 19.53 -3.15 1.47
C SER A 186 18.95 -1.75 1.43
N ILE A 187 19.73 -0.79 0.92
CA ILE A 187 19.35 0.61 0.83
C ILE A 187 19.35 1.05 -0.62
N ILE A 188 18.26 1.63 -1.05
CA ILE A 188 18.12 2.23 -2.38
C ILE A 188 17.90 3.73 -2.22
N PHE A 189 18.84 4.53 -2.72
CA PHE A 189 18.64 5.95 -2.92
C PHE A 189 17.94 6.16 -4.25
N TRP A 190 16.73 6.66 -4.24
CA TRP A 190 15.98 6.89 -5.47
C TRP A 190 15.80 8.38 -5.75
N LYS A 191 15.74 8.72 -7.02
CA LYS A 191 15.36 10.04 -7.52
C LYS A 191 14.39 9.90 -8.69
N THR A 192 13.60 10.93 -8.93
CA THR A 192 12.72 11.00 -10.10
C THR A 192 13.56 11.11 -11.38
N GLU A 193 13.12 10.46 -12.45
CA GLU A 193 13.67 10.67 -13.78
C GLU A 193 13.37 12.10 -14.24
N ASN A 194 14.42 12.89 -14.51
CA ASN A 194 14.29 14.26 -15.01
C ASN A 194 13.77 14.25 -16.45
N THR A 195 12.49 14.50 -16.65
CA THR A 195 11.97 14.94 -17.93
C THR A 195 12.17 16.47 -18.01
N THR A 196 12.71 16.94 -19.12
CA THR A 196 13.26 18.30 -19.36
C THR A 196 12.29 19.47 -19.12
N GLU A 197 11.03 19.22 -18.76
CA GLU A 197 9.99 20.26 -18.67
C GLU A 197 9.54 20.61 -17.24
N ASP A 198 9.79 19.76 -16.22
CA ASP A 198 9.27 19.96 -14.87
C ASP A 198 10.35 19.81 -13.78
N LYS A 199 11.18 20.84 -13.59
CA LYS A 199 12.11 20.90 -12.44
C LYS A 199 11.40 20.97 -11.08
N GLU A 200 10.12 21.34 -11.05
CA GLU A 200 9.33 21.43 -9.81
C GLU A 200 8.88 20.06 -9.26
N GLN A 201 9.08 18.99 -10.00
CA GLN A 201 8.67 17.63 -9.60
C GLN A 201 9.83 16.70 -9.22
N GLU A 202 11.05 17.24 -9.09
CA GLU A 202 12.16 16.41 -8.62
C GLU A 202 11.90 15.95 -7.18
N ARG A 203 11.89 14.65 -6.99
CA ARG A 203 11.69 14.02 -5.69
C ARG A 203 12.81 13.01 -5.46
N ASN A 204 13.23 12.94 -4.23
CA ASN A 204 14.31 12.07 -3.78
C ASN A 204 13.84 11.28 -2.57
N GLY A 205 14.44 10.13 -2.35
CA GLY A 205 14.13 9.35 -1.16
C GLY A 205 15.04 8.16 -0.98
N ILE A 206 14.74 7.43 0.08
CA ILE A 206 15.45 6.22 0.46
C ILE A 206 14.43 5.11 0.68
N LEU A 207 14.72 3.93 0.16
CA LEU A 207 14.04 2.70 0.54
C LEU A 207 15.03 1.83 1.32
N ILE A 208 14.67 1.46 2.54
CA ILE A 208 15.49 0.61 3.40
C ILE A 208 14.74 -0.70 3.61
N LYS A 209 15.20 -1.77 2.96
CA LYS A 209 14.73 -3.12 3.23
C LYS A 209 15.50 -3.68 4.41
N LYS A 210 14.82 -3.91 5.52
CA LYS A 210 15.40 -4.48 6.74
C LYS A 210 15.16 -5.98 6.77
N LYS A 211 16.17 -6.75 7.17
CA LYS A 211 16.00 -8.17 7.49
C LYS A 211 15.68 -8.31 8.97
N ILE A 212 14.47 -8.71 9.29
CA ILE A 212 14.05 -9.03 10.67
C ILE A 212 13.95 -10.54 10.79
N SER A 213 14.68 -11.10 11.74
CA SER A 213 14.68 -12.54 12.00
C SER A 213 14.30 -12.81 13.45
N SER A 214 13.33 -13.68 13.65
CA SER A 214 13.05 -14.35 14.91
C SER A 214 13.58 -15.79 14.83
N SER A 215 13.39 -16.60 15.88
CA SER A 215 13.88 -17.99 15.92
C SER A 215 13.42 -18.86 14.75
N GLN A 216 12.27 -18.59 14.17
CA GLN A 216 11.64 -19.42 13.14
C GLN A 216 11.18 -18.65 11.89
N LEU A 217 11.11 -17.31 11.95
CA LEU A 217 10.63 -16.47 10.86
C LEU A 217 11.68 -15.43 10.48
N THR A 218 11.84 -15.24 9.17
CA THR A 218 12.55 -14.08 8.60
C THR A 218 11.62 -13.34 7.64
N TYR A 219 11.47 -12.03 7.83
CA TYR A 219 10.71 -11.18 6.93
C TYR A 219 11.43 -9.86 6.64
N PHE A 220 10.99 -9.15 5.61
CA PHE A 220 11.72 -8.04 5.04
C PHE A 220 10.82 -6.80 4.86
N PRO A 221 10.53 -6.04 5.94
CA PRO A 221 9.81 -4.79 5.81
C PRO A 221 10.67 -3.72 5.12
N VAL A 222 10.00 -2.80 4.42
CA VAL A 222 10.66 -1.71 3.70
C VAL A 222 10.21 -0.36 4.27
N LEU A 223 11.15 0.36 4.89
CA LEU A 223 10.96 1.74 5.31
C LEU A 223 11.16 2.66 4.09
N SER A 224 10.25 3.58 3.87
CA SER A 224 10.36 4.64 2.86
C SER A 224 10.59 5.97 3.54
N ILE A 225 11.64 6.68 3.14
CA ILE A 225 11.98 8.02 3.57
C ILE A 225 11.97 8.92 2.34
N ILE A 226 11.37 10.10 2.42
CA ILE A 226 11.19 10.99 1.28
C ILE A 226 11.66 12.41 1.56
N THR A 227 12.02 13.11 0.49
CA THR A 227 12.23 14.56 0.46
C THR A 227 11.93 15.10 -0.93
N HIS A 228 11.62 16.40 -1.02
CA HIS A 228 11.45 17.06 -2.31
C HIS A 228 12.82 17.44 -2.90
N THR A 229 13.66 18.08 -2.10
CA THR A 229 15.00 18.51 -2.53
C THR A 229 16.00 18.17 -1.43
N LEU A 230 17.20 17.78 -1.84
CA LEU A 230 18.32 17.59 -0.93
C LEU A 230 19.14 18.88 -0.85
N SER A 231 19.56 19.26 0.36
CA SER A 231 20.57 20.28 0.55
C SER A 231 21.93 19.78 0.06
N THR A 232 22.86 20.70 -0.18
CA THR A 232 24.24 20.33 -0.54
C THR A 232 24.90 19.42 0.49
N GLU A 233 24.61 19.64 1.77
CA GLU A 233 25.12 18.80 2.85
C GLU A 233 24.52 17.39 2.80
N GLN A 234 23.21 17.27 2.62
CA GLN A 234 22.51 15.98 2.50
C GLN A 234 22.98 15.19 1.27
N GLU A 235 23.25 15.86 0.14
CA GLU A 235 23.88 15.21 -1.01
C GLU A 235 25.28 14.71 -0.67
N CYS A 236 26.10 15.48 0.06
CA CYS A 236 27.41 15.04 0.49
C CYS A 236 27.35 13.78 1.39
N TRP A 237 26.38 13.71 2.31
CA TRP A 237 26.21 12.52 3.17
C TRP A 237 25.83 11.29 2.33
N LYS A 238 24.89 11.44 1.41
CA LYS A 238 24.48 10.39 0.49
C LYS A 238 25.65 9.89 -0.37
N GLU A 239 26.39 10.80 -1.00
CA GLU A 239 27.54 10.44 -1.85
C GLU A 239 28.68 9.79 -1.07
N ARG A 240 28.93 10.24 0.17
CA ARG A 240 29.90 9.61 1.04
C ARG A 240 29.51 8.15 1.30
N LEU A 241 28.25 7.91 1.70
CA LEU A 241 27.74 6.59 1.98
C LEU A 241 27.79 5.66 0.76
N LEU A 242 27.41 6.18 -0.41
CA LEU A 242 27.49 5.42 -1.67
C LEU A 242 28.91 5.02 -2.02
N ARG A 243 29.92 5.89 -1.77
CA ARG A 243 31.34 5.56 -2.00
C ARG A 243 31.86 4.55 -1.01
N GLU A 244 31.56 4.70 0.28
CA GLU A 244 32.02 3.80 1.35
C GLU A 244 31.50 2.37 1.15
N HIS A 245 30.28 2.22 0.59
CA HIS A 245 29.62 0.93 0.42
C HIS A 245 29.55 0.45 -1.06
N ALA A 246 30.27 1.10 -1.97
CA ALA A 246 30.25 0.76 -3.40
C ALA A 246 30.60 -0.72 -3.69
N ALA A 247 31.49 -1.29 -2.89
CA ALA A 247 31.94 -2.68 -3.06
C ALA A 247 30.95 -3.72 -2.54
N THR A 248 30.02 -3.35 -1.65
CA THR A 248 29.11 -4.29 -1.00
C THR A 248 27.86 -4.58 -1.82
N GLY A 249 27.46 -3.66 -2.72
CA GLY A 249 26.23 -3.74 -3.49
C GLY A 249 24.95 -3.62 -2.67
N THR A 250 25.05 -3.46 -1.36
CA THR A 250 23.90 -3.31 -0.44
C THR A 250 23.28 -1.94 -0.54
N ILE A 251 24.06 -0.94 -0.99
CA ILE A 251 23.62 0.45 -1.17
C ILE A 251 23.78 0.84 -2.62
N ARG A 252 22.70 1.29 -3.26
CA ARG A 252 22.72 1.68 -4.67
C ARG A 252 21.79 2.85 -4.98
N PRO A 253 22.14 3.69 -5.96
CA PRO A 253 21.25 4.70 -6.50
C PRO A 253 20.34 4.09 -7.59
N VAL A 254 19.11 4.59 -7.70
CA VAL A 254 18.15 4.21 -8.74
C VAL A 254 17.38 5.44 -9.21
N THR A 255 17.08 5.50 -10.50
CA THR A 255 16.18 6.51 -11.06
C THR A 255 14.80 5.87 -11.25
N LEU A 256 13.75 6.52 -10.72
CA LEU A 256 12.37 6.04 -10.81
C LEU A 256 11.59 6.85 -11.84
N GLY A 257 10.75 6.17 -12.60
CA GLY A 257 9.75 6.85 -13.42
C GLY A 257 8.78 7.68 -12.56
N ALA A 258 8.27 8.77 -13.11
CA ALA A 258 7.45 9.75 -12.40
C ALA A 258 6.25 9.13 -11.62
N GLY A 259 5.59 8.11 -12.17
CA GLY A 259 4.47 7.43 -11.51
C GLY A 259 4.86 6.74 -10.20
N LEU A 260 5.96 5.98 -10.20
CA LEU A 260 6.45 5.28 -9.01
C LEU A 260 6.98 6.26 -7.96
N ALA A 261 7.74 7.28 -8.40
CA ALA A 261 8.24 8.34 -7.52
C ALA A 261 7.08 9.09 -6.84
N THR A 262 6.03 9.41 -7.60
CA THR A 262 4.82 10.06 -7.08
C THR A 262 4.10 9.17 -6.09
N ALA A 263 3.94 7.87 -6.39
CA ALA A 263 3.29 6.93 -5.48
C ALA A 263 4.03 6.80 -4.14
N LEU A 264 5.37 6.74 -4.15
CA LEU A 264 6.19 6.77 -2.93
C LEU A 264 6.04 8.08 -2.18
N ALA A 265 6.14 9.22 -2.87
CA ALA A 265 6.10 10.54 -2.26
C ALA A 265 4.75 10.86 -1.60
N HIS A 266 3.65 10.32 -2.12
CA HIS A 266 2.31 10.46 -1.52
C HIS A 266 1.94 9.30 -0.59
N GLY A 267 2.81 8.30 -0.44
CA GLY A 267 2.55 7.13 0.39
C GLY A 267 1.38 6.26 -0.08
N THR A 268 0.97 6.38 -1.36
CA THR A 268 -0.22 5.70 -1.90
C THR A 268 0.01 4.22 -2.23
N THR A 269 1.23 3.74 -2.09
CA THR A 269 1.60 2.34 -2.32
C THR A 269 2.46 1.81 -1.18
N LEU A 270 2.48 0.49 -1.00
CA LEU A 270 3.39 -0.18 -0.07
C LEU A 270 4.82 -0.17 -0.63
N PRO A 271 5.81 0.36 0.09
CA PRO A 271 7.19 0.50 -0.41
C PRO A 271 7.83 -0.81 -0.85
N VAL A 272 7.46 -1.93 -0.23
CA VAL A 272 7.94 -3.27 -0.57
C VAL A 272 7.59 -3.67 -2.01
N LEU A 273 6.43 -3.24 -2.52
CA LEU A 273 6.01 -3.55 -3.89
C LEU A 273 6.89 -2.84 -4.93
N ILE A 274 7.30 -1.61 -4.65
CA ILE A 274 8.24 -0.88 -5.50
C ILE A 274 9.66 -1.46 -5.35
N PHE A 275 10.10 -1.74 -4.12
CA PHE A 275 11.43 -2.30 -3.87
C PHE A 275 11.68 -3.60 -4.65
N ARG A 276 10.65 -4.42 -4.87
CA ARG A 276 10.74 -5.66 -5.64
C ARG A 276 10.88 -5.49 -7.14
N GLN A 277 10.48 -4.35 -7.67
CA GLN A 277 10.58 -4.03 -9.09
C GLN A 277 11.96 -3.49 -9.46
N LEU A 278 12.76 -3.16 -8.47
CA LEU A 278 14.08 -2.57 -8.60
C LEU A 278 15.18 -3.60 -8.39
#